data_ce656e5d3b4828aeb46d0b5001a1a638
#
_entry.id   ce656e5d3b4828aeb46d0b5001a1a638
#
_cell.length_a   1.000
_cell.length_b   1.000
_cell.length_c   1.000
_cell.angle_alpha   90.00
_cell.angle_beta   90.00
_cell.angle_gamma   90.00
#
_symmetry.space_group_name_H-M   'P 1'
#
loop_
_entity.id
_entity.type
_entity.pdbx_description
1 polymer ?
#
loop_
_entity_poly.entity_id
_entity_poly.type
_entity_poly.pdbx_seq_one_letter_code
_entity_poly.pdbx_strand_id
1 'polypeptide(L)'
;MSRALTLALSLLALPAWADWQVNMNEGVTAISREVFDLHMLIFWICVAIGVAVFGVMFYSIFKHRKSKGAVAEHWHENTTVEVIWTVVPFVILIGMAVPATATLMDMYDTSEADVDIQITGYQWKWRYQYLDEDIDFFSNLSTPRDEIVNASAKNPNYLLEVDNPLVIPANKK
;
A
#
# COMPACT_ATOMS: atom_id res chain seq x y z
N MET A 1 -4.13 43.10 -7.09
CA MET A 1 -4.22 41.93 -6.20
C MET A 1 -2.79 41.41 -5.97
N SER A 2 -2.32 41.34 -4.73
CA SER A 2 -0.95 40.97 -4.42
C SER A 2 -0.75 39.45 -4.65
N ARG A 3 0.44 39.05 -5.16
CA ARG A 3 0.82 37.64 -5.36
C ARG A 3 0.63 36.78 -4.10
N ALA A 4 0.67 37.38 -2.91
CA ALA A 4 0.38 36.73 -1.64
C ALA A 4 -1.10 36.32 -1.49
N LEU A 5 -2.05 37.10 -2.02
CA LEU A 5 -3.46 36.76 -1.97
C LEU A 5 -3.79 35.57 -2.91
N THR A 6 -3.13 35.51 -4.06
CA THR A 6 -3.30 34.38 -5.02
C THR A 6 -2.74 33.08 -4.44
N LEU A 7 -1.59 33.15 -3.75
CA LEU A 7 -1.01 32.00 -3.03
C LEU A 7 -1.88 31.54 -1.85
N ALA A 8 -2.46 32.47 -1.10
CA ALA A 8 -3.37 32.15 0.00
C ALA A 8 -4.68 31.52 -0.49
N LEU A 9 -5.22 31.98 -1.63
CA LEU A 9 -6.40 31.39 -2.25
C LEU A 9 -6.14 30.00 -2.85
N SER A 10 -4.94 29.74 -3.38
CA SER A 10 -4.59 28.40 -3.87
C SER A 10 -4.36 27.37 -2.75
N LEU A 11 -3.99 27.83 -1.55
CA LEU A 11 -3.91 26.99 -0.34
C LEU A 11 -5.28 26.71 0.30
N LEU A 12 -6.29 27.48 -0.07
CA LEU A 12 -7.70 27.27 0.29
C LEU A 12 -8.47 26.45 -0.76
N ALA A 13 -7.80 25.90 -1.76
CA ALA A 13 -8.39 24.88 -2.62
C ALA A 13 -8.92 23.77 -1.69
N LEU A 14 -10.24 23.70 -1.58
CA LEU A 14 -10.94 22.72 -0.75
C LEU A 14 -10.39 21.35 -1.11
N PRO A 15 -10.04 20.52 -0.11
CA PRO A 15 -9.67 19.16 -0.41
C PRO A 15 -10.79 18.55 -1.23
N ALA A 16 -10.47 18.09 -2.43
CA ALA A 16 -11.41 17.25 -3.16
C ALA A 16 -11.69 16.07 -2.20
N TRP A 17 -12.93 15.94 -1.76
CA TRP A 17 -13.40 14.82 -0.97
C TRP A 17 -13.44 13.61 -1.89
N ALA A 18 -12.27 13.05 -2.14
CA ALA A 18 -12.16 11.72 -2.66
C ALA A 18 -12.07 10.81 -1.42
N ASP A 19 -12.94 9.84 -1.31
CA ASP A 19 -12.85 8.76 -0.31
C ASP A 19 -11.63 7.86 -0.61
N TRP A 20 -10.47 8.48 -0.72
CA TRP A 20 -9.23 7.79 -0.98
C TRP A 20 -8.65 7.31 0.34
N GLN A 21 -8.76 6.04 0.56
CA GLN A 21 -8.01 5.41 1.63
C GLN A 21 -6.54 5.36 1.21
N VAL A 22 -5.73 6.20 1.86
CA VAL A 22 -4.29 6.32 1.56
C VAL A 22 -3.51 5.14 2.12
N ASN A 23 -4.08 4.37 3.03
CA ASN A 23 -3.48 3.22 3.68
C ASN A 23 -4.16 1.92 3.26
N MET A 24 -3.49 0.78 3.49
CA MET A 24 -4.09 -0.54 3.36
C MET A 24 -5.29 -0.68 4.30
N ASN A 25 -6.35 -1.35 3.84
CA ASN A 25 -7.50 -1.66 4.69
C ASN A 25 -7.12 -2.72 5.72
N GLU A 26 -7.58 -2.55 6.93
CA GLU A 26 -7.48 -3.60 7.93
C GLU A 26 -8.34 -4.80 7.50
N GLY A 27 -7.74 -5.98 7.47
CA GLY A 27 -8.40 -7.18 7.00
C GLY A 27 -9.29 -7.84 8.05
N VAL A 28 -10.22 -8.66 7.58
CA VAL A 28 -11.18 -9.39 8.45
C VAL A 28 -10.65 -10.75 8.89
N THR A 29 -9.70 -11.35 8.18
CA THR A 29 -9.07 -12.65 8.51
C THR A 29 -7.86 -12.44 9.42
N ALA A 30 -7.42 -13.50 10.12
CA ALA A 30 -6.20 -13.47 10.93
C ALA A 30 -4.98 -13.09 10.08
N ILE A 31 -4.79 -13.77 8.95
CA ILE A 31 -3.69 -13.53 8.01
C ILE A 31 -3.70 -12.10 7.47
N SER A 32 -4.89 -11.58 7.09
CA SER A 32 -4.96 -10.20 6.57
C SER A 32 -4.62 -9.15 7.62
N ARG A 33 -4.89 -9.40 8.90
CA ARG A 33 -4.44 -8.53 10.00
C ARG A 33 -2.93 -8.59 10.21
N GLU A 34 -2.33 -9.79 10.15
CA GLU A 34 -0.88 -9.94 10.21
C GLU A 34 -0.17 -9.20 9.06
N VAL A 35 -0.71 -9.30 7.86
CA VAL A 35 -0.20 -8.54 6.69
C VAL A 35 -0.33 -7.03 6.92
N PHE A 36 -1.44 -6.57 7.50
CA PHE A 36 -1.63 -5.17 7.86
C PHE A 36 -0.62 -4.72 8.92
N ASP A 37 -0.41 -5.49 9.99
CA ASP A 37 0.54 -5.17 11.06
C ASP A 37 1.97 -5.11 10.53
N LEU A 38 2.35 -6.06 9.66
CA LEU A 38 3.65 -6.05 8.97
C LEU A 38 3.81 -4.81 8.08
N HIS A 39 2.77 -4.45 7.32
CA HIS A 39 2.76 -3.24 6.52
C HIS A 39 2.96 -1.99 7.39
N MET A 40 2.25 -1.88 8.51
CA MET A 40 2.38 -0.74 9.43
C MET A 40 3.76 -0.68 10.09
N LEU A 41 4.35 -1.83 10.45
CA LEU A 41 5.72 -1.89 10.95
C LEU A 41 6.70 -1.30 9.93
N ILE A 42 6.65 -1.78 8.69
CA ILE A 42 7.51 -1.31 7.61
C ILE A 42 7.27 0.17 7.33
N PHE A 43 6.02 0.61 7.30
CA PHE A 43 5.65 2.01 7.10
C PHE A 43 6.31 2.92 8.14
N TRP A 44 6.21 2.58 9.44
CA TRP A 44 6.82 3.40 10.50
C TRP A 44 8.34 3.40 10.47
N ILE A 45 8.98 2.30 10.06
CA ILE A 45 10.42 2.26 9.79
C ILE A 45 10.79 3.24 8.67
N CYS A 46 10.03 3.22 7.56
CA CYS A 46 10.25 4.16 6.45
C CYS A 46 10.03 5.63 6.87
N VAL A 47 9.02 5.91 7.70
CA VAL A 47 8.78 7.25 8.25
C VAL A 47 9.96 7.70 9.10
N ALA A 48 10.47 6.83 9.99
CA ALA A 48 11.63 7.16 10.83
C ALA A 48 12.88 7.47 9.99
N ILE A 49 13.15 6.67 8.96
CA ILE A 49 14.25 6.91 8.01
C ILE A 49 14.02 8.25 7.28
N GLY A 50 12.81 8.48 6.78
CA GLY A 50 12.45 9.71 6.10
C GLY A 50 12.68 10.96 6.97
N VAL A 51 12.19 10.91 8.22
CA VAL A 51 12.38 12.02 9.19
C VAL A 51 13.87 12.26 9.45
N ALA A 52 14.67 11.21 9.64
CA ALA A 52 16.11 11.34 9.87
C ALA A 52 16.82 11.96 8.65
N VAL A 53 16.60 11.43 7.46
CA VAL A 53 17.28 11.88 6.23
C VAL A 53 16.85 13.29 5.86
N PHE A 54 15.53 13.55 5.77
CA PHE A 54 15.03 14.90 5.45
C PHE A 54 15.37 15.92 6.54
N GLY A 55 15.36 15.50 7.82
CA GLY A 55 15.78 16.35 8.93
C GLY A 55 17.21 16.83 8.79
N VAL A 56 18.15 15.94 8.50
CA VAL A 56 19.56 16.30 8.24
C VAL A 56 19.68 17.18 6.99
N MET A 57 18.95 16.83 5.93
CA MET A 57 18.96 17.60 4.69
C MET A 57 18.47 19.05 4.91
N PHE A 58 17.31 19.23 5.53
CA PHE A 58 16.77 20.56 5.81
C PHE A 58 17.65 21.35 6.79
N TYR A 59 18.16 20.68 7.84
CA TYR A 59 19.13 21.30 8.73
C TYR A 59 20.35 21.85 7.96
N SER A 60 20.93 21.06 7.06
CA SER A 60 22.06 21.46 6.23
C SER A 60 21.71 22.63 5.31
N ILE A 61 20.56 22.61 4.65
CA ILE A 61 20.09 23.70 3.77
C ILE A 61 19.94 25.02 4.55
N PHE A 62 19.35 24.96 5.74
CA PHE A 62 19.12 26.18 6.53
C PHE A 62 20.39 26.71 7.23
N LYS A 63 21.24 25.82 7.73
CA LYS A 63 22.43 26.19 8.47
C LYS A 63 23.57 26.64 7.56
N HIS A 64 23.80 25.91 6.45
CA HIS A 64 24.97 26.10 5.58
C HIS A 64 24.64 26.89 4.30
N ARG A 65 23.54 27.66 4.29
CA ARG A 65 23.20 28.49 3.13
C ARG A 65 24.23 29.61 2.93
N LYS A 66 24.57 29.94 1.67
CA LYS A 66 25.53 30.97 1.28
C LYS A 66 25.26 32.35 1.94
N SER A 67 23.97 32.71 2.12
CA SER A 67 23.58 33.98 2.76
C SER A 67 24.00 34.10 4.23
N LYS A 68 24.40 33.00 4.89
CA LYS A 68 24.96 32.99 6.25
C LYS A 68 26.51 32.97 6.28
N GLY A 69 27.17 33.14 5.13
CA GLY A 69 28.62 33.13 5.05
C GLY A 69 29.24 31.73 5.18
N ALA A 70 28.49 30.69 4.94
CA ALA A 70 29.00 29.32 5.01
C ALA A 70 30.11 29.12 3.97
N VAL A 71 31.24 28.60 4.40
CA VAL A 71 32.38 28.21 3.55
C VAL A 71 32.37 26.69 3.44
N ALA A 72 32.50 26.17 2.24
CA ALA A 72 32.54 24.72 2.01
C ALA A 72 33.85 24.14 2.60
N GLU A 73 33.72 23.03 3.31
CA GLU A 73 34.86 22.27 3.78
C GLU A 73 35.41 21.39 2.65
N HIS A 74 36.74 21.20 2.64
CA HIS A 74 37.43 20.44 1.58
C HIS A 74 37.66 18.97 1.93
N TRP A 75 36.79 18.34 2.70
CA TRP A 75 36.87 16.89 2.93
C TRP A 75 36.14 16.13 1.81
N HIS A 76 36.74 15.04 1.34
CA HIS A 76 36.22 14.30 0.19
C HIS A 76 35.62 12.94 0.55
N GLU A 77 36.03 12.36 1.68
CA GLU A 77 35.59 11.04 2.11
C GLU A 77 35.52 10.92 3.63
N ASN A 78 34.69 10.07 4.14
CA ASN A 78 34.61 9.69 5.55
C ASN A 78 34.19 8.25 5.68
N THR A 79 35.12 7.32 5.78
CA THR A 79 34.92 5.88 5.86
C THR A 79 33.93 5.47 6.98
N THR A 80 33.95 6.18 8.13
CA THR A 80 33.04 5.88 9.23
C THR A 80 31.58 6.13 8.82
N VAL A 81 31.30 7.25 8.17
CA VAL A 81 29.96 7.59 7.69
C VAL A 81 29.52 6.61 6.61
N GLU A 82 30.44 6.21 5.71
CA GLU A 82 30.18 5.22 4.65
C GLU A 82 29.80 3.87 5.22
N VAL A 83 30.52 3.38 6.21
CA VAL A 83 30.18 2.13 6.91
C VAL A 83 28.81 2.24 7.60
N ILE A 84 28.53 3.36 8.27
CA ILE A 84 27.25 3.53 8.96
C ILE A 84 26.05 3.50 7.97
N TRP A 85 26.11 4.25 6.87
CA TRP A 85 24.99 4.28 5.94
C TRP A 85 24.85 2.99 5.10
N THR A 86 25.84 2.13 5.10
CA THR A 86 25.78 0.80 4.50
C THR A 86 25.23 -0.23 5.49
N VAL A 87 25.78 -0.27 6.70
CA VAL A 87 25.46 -1.29 7.71
C VAL A 87 24.07 -1.08 8.29
N VAL A 88 23.67 0.17 8.59
CA VAL A 88 22.37 0.44 9.21
C VAL A 88 21.19 -0.01 8.33
N PRO A 89 21.10 0.36 7.05
CA PRO A 89 20.03 -0.17 6.19
C PRO A 89 20.06 -1.69 6.02
N PHE A 90 21.25 -2.28 5.94
CA PHE A 90 21.41 -3.74 5.85
C PHE A 90 20.83 -4.47 7.06
N VAL A 91 21.12 -3.98 8.28
CA VAL A 91 20.55 -4.53 9.52
C VAL A 91 19.04 -4.36 9.57
N ILE A 92 18.52 -3.20 9.13
CA ILE A 92 17.06 -2.96 9.04
C ILE A 92 16.42 -3.96 8.08
N LEU A 93 17.00 -4.20 6.90
CA LEU A 93 16.47 -5.17 5.92
C LEU A 93 16.43 -6.59 6.48
N ILE A 94 17.48 -7.03 7.19
CA ILE A 94 17.47 -8.35 7.85
C ILE A 94 16.38 -8.40 8.92
N GLY A 95 16.24 -7.33 9.73
CA GLY A 95 15.22 -7.25 10.76
C GLY A 95 13.79 -7.30 10.23
N MET A 96 13.55 -6.79 9.02
CA MET A 96 12.25 -6.88 8.33
C MET A 96 12.05 -8.24 7.64
N ALA A 97 13.11 -8.89 7.17
CA ALA A 97 13.00 -10.17 6.47
C ALA A 97 12.46 -11.29 7.37
N VAL A 98 12.79 -11.28 8.66
CA VAL A 98 12.35 -12.31 9.61
C VAL A 98 10.82 -12.32 9.77
N PRO A 99 10.14 -11.24 10.19
CA PRO A 99 8.68 -11.25 10.30
C PRO A 99 7.99 -11.42 8.94
N ALA A 100 8.52 -10.83 7.87
CA ALA A 100 7.96 -11.01 6.53
C ALA A 100 7.98 -12.48 6.07
N THR A 101 9.06 -13.21 6.37
CA THR A 101 9.15 -14.64 6.07
C THR A 101 8.18 -15.47 6.92
N ALA A 102 8.01 -15.14 8.20
CA ALA A 102 7.05 -15.81 9.07
C ALA A 102 5.62 -15.66 8.54
N THR A 103 5.18 -14.43 8.31
CA THR A 103 3.84 -14.16 7.72
C THR A 103 3.64 -14.86 6.37
N LEU A 104 4.69 -14.89 5.53
CA LEU A 104 4.62 -15.60 4.25
C LEU A 104 4.43 -17.12 4.45
N MET A 105 5.11 -17.73 5.41
CA MET A 105 4.94 -19.14 5.73
C MET A 105 3.53 -19.44 6.23
N ASP A 106 2.98 -18.57 7.08
CA ASP A 106 1.61 -18.70 7.59
C ASP A 106 0.56 -18.57 6.47
N MET A 107 0.82 -17.70 5.47
CA MET A 107 -0.03 -17.60 4.28
C MET A 107 -0.04 -18.86 3.41
N TYR A 108 1.04 -19.64 3.41
CA TYR A 108 1.13 -20.91 2.66
C TYR A 108 0.63 -22.11 3.47
N ASP A 109 0.29 -21.94 4.73
CA ASP A 109 -0.29 -23.00 5.53
C ASP A 109 -1.77 -23.21 5.19
N THR A 110 -2.02 -24.20 4.34
CA THR A 110 -3.37 -24.64 3.94
C THR A 110 -3.86 -25.84 4.77
N SER A 111 -3.15 -26.21 5.84
CA SER A 111 -3.57 -27.30 6.72
C SER A 111 -4.89 -26.97 7.41
N GLU A 112 -5.72 -27.98 7.59
CA GLU A 112 -7.04 -27.89 8.29
C GLU A 112 -8.00 -26.85 7.66
N ALA A 113 -8.01 -26.71 6.33
CA ALA A 113 -9.03 -25.89 5.65
C ALA A 113 -10.41 -26.54 5.80
N ASP A 114 -11.42 -25.74 6.15
CA ASP A 114 -12.83 -26.17 6.19
C ASP A 114 -13.46 -26.20 4.80
N VAL A 115 -12.99 -25.34 3.90
CA VAL A 115 -13.48 -25.20 2.52
C VAL A 115 -12.33 -24.80 1.60
N ASP A 116 -12.11 -25.60 0.56
CA ASP A 116 -11.12 -25.34 -0.47
C ASP A 116 -11.78 -24.82 -1.76
N ILE A 117 -11.41 -23.62 -2.18
CA ILE A 117 -11.96 -23.00 -3.39
C ILE A 117 -10.83 -22.67 -4.36
N GLN A 118 -10.85 -23.31 -5.52
CA GLN A 118 -9.95 -22.96 -6.61
C GLN A 118 -10.50 -21.79 -7.42
N ILE A 119 -9.73 -20.71 -7.46
CA ILE A 119 -10.08 -19.48 -8.20
C ILE A 119 -9.20 -19.38 -9.43
N THR A 120 -9.81 -19.39 -10.61
CA THR A 120 -9.11 -19.29 -11.90
C THR A 120 -9.53 -18.02 -12.63
N GLY A 121 -8.54 -17.14 -12.91
CA GLY A 121 -8.76 -15.91 -13.68
C GLY A 121 -8.68 -16.17 -15.18
N TYR A 122 -9.67 -15.70 -15.92
CA TYR A 122 -9.71 -15.64 -17.38
C TYR A 122 -9.81 -14.19 -17.84
N GLN A 123 -9.46 -13.90 -19.06
CA GLN A 123 -9.82 -12.64 -19.72
C GLN A 123 -11.29 -12.74 -20.18
N TRP A 124 -12.23 -12.20 -19.50
CA TRP A 124 -12.38 -11.19 -18.46
C TRP A 124 -13.45 -11.69 -17.49
N LYS A 125 -13.23 -12.85 -16.89
CA LYS A 125 -14.14 -13.51 -15.95
C LYS A 125 -13.37 -14.35 -14.95
N TRP A 126 -14.02 -14.71 -13.87
CA TRP A 126 -13.50 -15.63 -12.86
C TRP A 126 -14.23 -16.95 -12.90
N ARG A 127 -13.54 -18.05 -12.61
CA ARG A 127 -14.12 -19.35 -12.36
C ARG A 127 -13.86 -19.71 -10.91
N TYR A 128 -14.91 -20.16 -10.22
CA TYR A 128 -14.86 -20.63 -8.85
C TYR A 128 -15.24 -22.11 -8.81
N GLN A 129 -14.37 -22.94 -8.23
CA GLN A 129 -14.58 -24.36 -8.03
C GLN A 129 -14.39 -24.66 -6.55
N TYR A 130 -15.44 -25.15 -5.89
CA TYR A 130 -15.35 -25.66 -4.53
C TYR A 130 -14.90 -27.12 -4.63
N LEU A 131 -13.68 -27.42 -4.17
CA LEU A 131 -13.02 -28.68 -4.47
C LEU A 131 -13.67 -29.89 -3.77
N ASP A 132 -14.27 -29.66 -2.60
CA ASP A 132 -14.96 -30.68 -1.81
C ASP A 132 -16.46 -30.82 -2.15
N GLU A 133 -16.96 -29.91 -2.98
CA GLU A 133 -18.36 -29.83 -3.38
C GLU A 133 -18.43 -29.85 -4.91
N ASP A 134 -19.49 -30.40 -5.49
CA ASP A 134 -19.70 -30.39 -6.94
C ASP A 134 -20.27 -29.03 -7.43
N ILE A 135 -19.61 -27.94 -7.01
CA ILE A 135 -19.98 -26.57 -7.33
C ILE A 135 -18.90 -25.94 -8.19
N ASP A 136 -19.27 -25.53 -9.40
CA ASP A 136 -18.38 -24.88 -10.37
C ASP A 136 -19.17 -23.86 -11.19
N PHE A 137 -18.74 -22.61 -11.19
CA PHE A 137 -19.41 -21.56 -11.95
C PHE A 137 -18.47 -20.45 -12.39
N PHE A 138 -18.92 -19.69 -13.39
CA PHE A 138 -18.26 -18.47 -13.83
C PHE A 138 -18.92 -17.23 -13.25
N SER A 139 -18.11 -16.24 -12.94
CA SER A 139 -18.51 -14.92 -12.50
C SER A 139 -18.04 -13.89 -13.52
N ASN A 140 -18.96 -13.10 -14.04
CA ASN A 140 -18.69 -12.06 -15.03
C ASN A 140 -19.08 -10.70 -14.47
N LEU A 141 -18.47 -9.64 -15.00
CA LEU A 141 -18.86 -8.28 -14.69
C LEU A 141 -20.30 -8.03 -15.15
N SER A 142 -21.16 -7.58 -14.24
CA SER A 142 -22.59 -7.30 -14.53
C SER A 142 -22.86 -5.84 -14.89
N THR A 143 -21.85 -4.95 -14.84
CA THR A 143 -22.01 -3.54 -15.19
C THR A 143 -22.50 -3.39 -16.63
N PRO A 144 -23.61 -2.63 -16.86
CA PRO A 144 -24.15 -2.41 -18.19
C PRO A 144 -23.15 -1.75 -19.14
N ARG A 145 -23.16 -2.18 -20.40
CA ARG A 145 -22.21 -1.68 -21.41
C ARG A 145 -22.33 -0.18 -21.67
N ASP A 146 -23.52 0.38 -21.59
CA ASP A 146 -23.81 1.79 -21.77
C ASP A 146 -23.17 2.66 -20.65
N GLU A 147 -23.10 2.15 -19.42
CA GLU A 147 -22.31 2.79 -18.35
C GLU A 147 -20.80 2.73 -18.64
N ILE A 148 -20.31 1.58 -19.17
CA ILE A 148 -18.89 1.39 -19.48
C ILE A 148 -18.43 2.35 -20.60
N VAL A 149 -19.25 2.55 -21.62
CA VAL A 149 -18.93 3.47 -22.75
C VAL A 149 -19.35 4.91 -22.49
N ASN A 150 -19.76 5.25 -21.26
CA ASN A 150 -20.24 6.58 -20.81
C ASN A 150 -21.47 7.08 -21.60
N ALA A 151 -22.33 6.21 -22.07
CA ALA A 151 -23.62 6.52 -22.69
C ALA A 151 -24.72 6.75 -21.67
N SER A 152 -24.58 6.21 -20.45
CA SER A 152 -25.49 6.44 -19.31
C SER A 152 -24.73 6.85 -18.05
N ALA A 153 -25.44 7.33 -17.03
CA ALA A 153 -24.87 7.67 -15.75
C ALA A 153 -24.39 6.39 -15.04
N LYS A 154 -23.21 6.46 -14.40
CA LYS A 154 -22.65 5.34 -13.66
C LYS A 154 -23.38 5.11 -12.35
N ASN A 155 -23.66 3.86 -12.01
CA ASN A 155 -24.22 3.50 -10.72
C ASN A 155 -23.14 3.60 -9.59
N PRO A 156 -23.52 3.64 -8.30
CA PRO A 156 -22.59 3.69 -7.18
C PRO A 156 -21.60 2.50 -7.14
N ASN A 157 -22.00 1.35 -7.66
CA ASN A 157 -21.19 0.11 -7.69
C ASN A 157 -20.57 -0.13 -9.08
N TYR A 158 -20.31 0.92 -9.84
CA TYR A 158 -19.71 0.85 -11.18
C TYR A 158 -18.44 -0.01 -11.18
N LEU A 159 -18.40 -1.03 -12.02
CA LEU A 159 -17.35 -2.05 -12.15
C LEU A 159 -17.10 -2.91 -10.90
N LEU A 160 -17.99 -2.91 -9.92
CA LEU A 160 -17.87 -3.69 -8.68
C LEU A 160 -18.85 -4.85 -8.58
N GLU A 161 -19.86 -4.90 -9.42
CA GLU A 161 -20.90 -5.94 -9.39
C GLU A 161 -20.61 -7.07 -10.37
N VAL A 162 -20.94 -8.30 -9.96
CA VAL A 162 -20.82 -9.52 -10.76
C VAL A 162 -22.16 -10.23 -10.82
N ASP A 163 -22.36 -11.07 -11.85
CA ASP A 163 -23.58 -11.86 -12.03
C ASP A 163 -23.69 -13.00 -11.01
N ASN A 164 -22.57 -13.67 -10.68
CA ASN A 164 -22.52 -14.77 -9.73
C ASN A 164 -21.42 -14.49 -8.69
N PRO A 165 -21.79 -13.95 -7.51
CA PRO A 165 -20.80 -13.67 -6.46
C PRO A 165 -20.27 -14.96 -5.82
N LEU A 166 -19.00 -14.94 -5.43
CA LEU A 166 -18.43 -15.98 -4.59
C LEU A 166 -19.05 -15.91 -3.19
N VAL A 167 -19.59 -17.04 -2.72
CA VAL A 167 -20.21 -17.16 -1.39
C VAL A 167 -19.34 -18.02 -0.49
N ILE A 168 -18.90 -17.50 0.63
CA ILE A 168 -18.08 -18.22 1.61
C ILE A 168 -18.75 -18.20 2.99
N PRO A 169 -18.63 -19.27 3.78
CA PRO A 169 -19.14 -19.29 5.15
C PRO A 169 -18.29 -18.36 6.04
N ALA A 170 -18.94 -17.65 6.96
CA ALA A 170 -18.26 -16.86 7.95
C ALA A 170 -17.62 -17.75 9.05
N ASN A 171 -16.48 -17.30 9.62
CA ASN A 171 -15.75 -17.98 10.68
C ASN A 171 -15.30 -19.42 10.34
N LYS A 172 -14.99 -19.66 9.07
CA LYS A 172 -14.36 -20.88 8.55
C LYS A 172 -12.97 -20.57 8.00
N LYS A 173 -12.11 -21.59 7.99
CA LYS A 173 -10.76 -21.51 7.41
C LYS A 173 -10.76 -21.98 5.95
#